data_fdfad46cf1d8fe10496fad0e58309af6
#
_entry.id   fdfad46cf1d8fe10496fad0e58309af6
#
_cell.length_a   1.000
_cell.length_b   1.000
_cell.length_c   1.000
_cell.angle_alpha   90.00
_cell.angle_beta   90.00
_cell.angle_gamma   90.00
#
_symmetry.space_group_name_H-M   'P 1'
#
loop_
_entity.id
_entity.type
_entity.pdbx_description
1 polymer ?
#
loop_
_entity_poly.entity_id
_entity_poly.type
_entity_poly.pdbx_seq_one_letter_code
_entity_poly.pdbx_strand_id
1 'polypeptide(L)'
;QGKAVAELMYACGVAVDMEYSPDGSGAYSGIVADALIQYFGYNKNMGYVSRNYFNTQEWMDMVKKELNEKRPILYNGASKEVGHEFVLDGYDKNNLVHVNWGWGGMNNGYFEIASLEPTSPGIGGGSSMGGGYIFDQGMIIGMQPESESTSYTSYFSLSELKASKSSFNQNESYDLTAVQLSNMTSTF
;
A
#
# COMPACT_ATOMS: atom_id res chain seq x y z
N GLN A 1 18.82 2.99 -23.98
CA GLN A 1 18.01 3.18 -22.75
C GLN A 1 16.59 2.61 -22.90
N GLY A 2 15.84 2.92 -23.97
CA GLY A 2 14.45 2.46 -24.14
C GLY A 2 14.26 0.94 -24.09
N LYS A 3 15.17 0.18 -24.69
CA LYS A 3 15.12 -1.29 -24.68
C LYS A 3 15.25 -1.85 -23.27
N ALA A 4 16.22 -1.37 -22.47
CA ALA A 4 16.43 -1.84 -21.11
C ALA A 4 15.23 -1.50 -20.19
N VAL A 5 14.61 -0.33 -20.38
CA VAL A 5 13.39 0.05 -19.66
C VAL A 5 12.23 -0.88 -20.03
N ALA A 6 12.04 -1.15 -21.32
CA ALA A 6 10.99 -2.05 -21.77
C ALA A 6 11.19 -3.50 -21.25
N GLU A 7 12.43 -3.99 -21.23
CA GLU A 7 12.76 -5.29 -20.66
C GLU A 7 12.46 -5.36 -19.17
N LEU A 8 12.80 -4.30 -18.40
CA LEU A 8 12.47 -4.23 -16.99
C LEU A 8 10.95 -4.19 -16.74
N MET A 9 10.23 -3.35 -17.48
CA MET A 9 8.76 -3.28 -17.38
C MET A 9 8.10 -4.62 -17.70
N TYR A 10 8.59 -5.31 -18.74
CA TYR A 10 8.11 -6.65 -19.07
C TYR A 10 8.39 -7.65 -17.95
N ALA A 11 9.61 -7.66 -17.41
CA ALA A 11 9.97 -8.54 -16.29
C ALA A 11 9.10 -8.29 -15.04
N CYS A 12 8.83 -7.01 -14.71
CA CYS A 12 7.93 -6.65 -13.61
C CYS A 12 6.51 -7.19 -13.86
N GLY A 13 5.98 -7.00 -15.08
CA GLY A 13 4.64 -7.49 -15.39
C GLY A 13 4.52 -9.01 -15.36
N VAL A 14 5.53 -9.73 -15.85
CA VAL A 14 5.58 -11.21 -15.75
C VAL A 14 5.65 -11.65 -14.29
N ALA A 15 6.43 -10.96 -13.46
CA ALA A 15 6.61 -11.33 -12.05
C ALA A 15 5.33 -11.20 -11.22
N VAL A 16 4.39 -10.37 -11.65
CA VAL A 16 3.11 -10.15 -10.96
C VAL A 16 1.92 -10.75 -11.72
N ASP A 17 2.16 -11.66 -12.66
CA ASP A 17 1.11 -12.30 -13.48
C ASP A 17 0.18 -11.27 -14.13
N MET A 18 0.75 -10.19 -14.68
CA MET A 18 0.00 -9.06 -15.24
C MET A 18 -0.95 -9.52 -16.34
N GLU A 19 -2.23 -9.25 -16.17
CA GLU A 19 -3.24 -9.39 -17.22
C GLU A 19 -3.14 -8.21 -18.19
N TYR A 20 -2.57 -8.45 -19.35
CA TYR A 20 -2.41 -7.43 -20.39
C TYR A 20 -3.63 -7.34 -21.30
N SER A 21 -4.16 -6.13 -21.47
CA SER A 21 -5.21 -5.88 -22.45
C SER A 21 -5.06 -4.51 -23.12
N PRO A 22 -5.71 -4.29 -24.30
CA PRO A 22 -5.67 -2.99 -24.99
C PRO A 22 -6.31 -1.85 -24.18
N ASP A 23 -7.28 -2.15 -23.33
CA ASP A 23 -8.05 -1.17 -22.58
C ASP A 23 -7.45 -0.86 -21.20
N GLY A 24 -6.51 -1.69 -20.74
CA GLY A 24 -5.81 -1.55 -19.48
C GLY A 24 -5.16 -2.85 -19.08
N SER A 25 -4.15 -2.79 -18.23
CA SER A 25 -3.47 -3.97 -17.69
C SER A 25 -3.56 -3.93 -16.17
N GLY A 26 -3.73 -5.08 -15.54
CA GLY A 26 -3.92 -5.16 -14.09
C GLY A 26 -3.20 -6.35 -13.46
N ALA A 27 -2.88 -6.21 -12.19
CA ALA A 27 -2.39 -7.28 -11.31
C ALA A 27 -2.88 -7.01 -9.89
N TYR A 28 -2.80 -8.01 -9.03
CA TYR A 28 -3.13 -7.84 -7.61
C TYR A 28 -1.95 -7.21 -6.86
N SER A 29 -2.18 -6.08 -6.19
CA SER A 29 -1.15 -5.39 -5.40
C SER A 29 -0.54 -6.27 -4.31
N GLY A 30 -1.31 -7.20 -3.75
CA GLY A 30 -0.84 -8.11 -2.70
C GLY A 30 0.32 -9.02 -3.09
N ILE A 31 0.46 -9.37 -4.38
CA ILE A 31 1.55 -10.26 -4.84
C ILE A 31 2.84 -9.51 -5.21
N VAL A 32 2.79 -8.17 -5.26
CA VAL A 32 3.95 -7.37 -5.70
C VAL A 32 5.12 -7.48 -4.73
N ALA A 33 4.85 -7.50 -3.41
CA ALA A 33 5.91 -7.66 -2.41
C ALA A 33 6.66 -8.97 -2.60
N ASP A 34 5.95 -10.08 -2.78
CA ASP A 34 6.54 -11.41 -3.02
C ASP A 34 7.33 -11.45 -4.32
N ALA A 35 6.80 -10.86 -5.40
CA ALA A 35 7.49 -10.76 -6.67
C ALA A 35 8.81 -9.99 -6.55
N LEU A 36 8.83 -8.87 -5.82
CA LEU A 36 10.04 -8.08 -5.58
C LEU A 36 11.07 -8.84 -4.74
N ILE A 37 10.64 -9.57 -3.73
CA ILE A 37 11.49 -10.43 -2.91
C ILE A 37 12.08 -11.56 -3.76
N GLN A 38 11.23 -12.28 -4.47
CA GLN A 38 11.61 -13.51 -5.16
C GLN A 38 12.50 -13.25 -6.40
N TYR A 39 12.23 -12.19 -7.16
CA TYR A 39 12.83 -11.98 -8.48
C TYR A 39 13.76 -10.77 -8.56
N PHE A 40 13.66 -9.81 -7.63
CA PHE A 40 14.38 -8.54 -7.73
C PHE A 40 15.33 -8.27 -6.56
N GLY A 41 15.52 -9.23 -5.65
CA GLY A 41 16.49 -9.11 -4.55
C GLY A 41 16.11 -8.08 -3.48
N TYR A 42 14.83 -7.86 -3.27
CA TYR A 42 14.34 -7.01 -2.19
C TYR A 42 14.29 -7.77 -0.86
N ASN A 43 14.28 -7.01 0.23
CA ASN A 43 14.28 -7.55 1.58
C ASN A 43 12.98 -8.32 1.85
N LYS A 44 13.10 -9.55 2.35
CA LYS A 44 11.97 -10.42 2.69
C LYS A 44 11.06 -9.92 3.81
N ASN A 45 11.42 -8.82 4.45
CA ASN A 45 10.60 -8.15 5.45
C ASN A 45 9.65 -7.10 4.86
N MET A 46 9.57 -7.00 3.54
CA MET A 46 8.51 -6.22 2.88
C MET A 46 7.15 -6.87 3.10
N GLY A 47 6.10 -6.06 3.07
CA GLY A 47 4.75 -6.59 3.14
C GLY A 47 3.69 -5.62 2.66
N TYR A 48 2.56 -6.17 2.22
CA TYR A 48 1.37 -5.40 1.88
C TYR A 48 0.54 -5.13 3.13
N VAL A 49 0.08 -3.90 3.29
CA VAL A 49 -0.77 -3.47 4.42
C VAL A 49 -2.03 -2.83 3.88
N SER A 50 -3.19 -3.30 4.33
CA SER A 50 -4.49 -2.72 3.98
C SER A 50 -4.88 -1.62 4.96
N ARG A 51 -5.38 -0.49 4.42
CA ARG A 51 -5.86 0.64 5.23
C ARG A 51 -7.05 0.32 6.12
N ASN A 52 -7.82 -0.70 5.79
CA ASN A 52 -9.06 -1.04 6.49
C ASN A 52 -8.90 -1.26 7.99
N TYR A 53 -7.67 -1.47 8.46
CA TYR A 53 -7.35 -1.80 9.85
C TYR A 53 -6.75 -0.65 10.65
N PHE A 54 -6.60 0.54 10.03
CA PHE A 54 -5.91 1.67 10.63
C PHE A 54 -6.76 2.93 10.57
N ASN A 55 -6.71 3.74 11.60
CA ASN A 55 -7.23 5.10 11.52
C ASN A 55 -6.31 6.00 10.67
N THR A 56 -6.78 7.18 10.30
CA THR A 56 -6.05 8.09 9.41
C THR A 56 -4.70 8.51 9.97
N GLN A 57 -4.59 8.73 11.28
CA GLN A 57 -3.34 9.14 11.90
C GLN A 57 -2.31 8.02 11.87
N GLU A 58 -2.68 6.81 12.28
CA GLU A 58 -1.81 5.63 12.23
C GLU A 58 -1.33 5.34 10.82
N TRP A 59 -2.22 5.49 9.83
CA TRP A 59 -1.88 5.32 8.43
C TRP A 59 -0.86 6.35 7.95
N MET A 60 -1.07 7.63 8.27
CA MET A 60 -0.12 8.70 7.95
C MET A 60 1.22 8.54 8.65
N ASP A 61 1.23 8.05 9.88
CA ASP A 61 2.48 7.81 10.62
C ASP A 61 3.31 6.70 9.97
N MET A 62 2.67 5.64 9.44
CA MET A 62 3.34 4.61 8.64
C MET A 62 3.88 5.18 7.33
N VAL A 63 3.09 5.95 6.60
CA VAL A 63 3.53 6.62 5.36
C VAL A 63 4.76 7.50 5.63
N LYS A 64 4.70 8.34 6.65
CA LYS A 64 5.81 9.22 7.02
C LYS A 64 7.06 8.44 7.44
N LYS A 65 6.89 7.34 8.18
CA LYS A 65 8.00 6.47 8.57
C LYS A 65 8.75 5.96 7.34
N GLU A 66 8.04 5.39 6.37
CA GLU A 66 8.64 4.88 5.14
C GLU A 66 9.37 6.00 4.37
N LEU A 67 8.72 7.14 4.15
CA LEU A 67 9.28 8.25 3.40
C LEU A 67 10.48 8.91 4.12
N ASN A 68 10.46 9.00 5.45
CA ASN A 68 11.60 9.51 6.24
C ASN A 68 12.80 8.56 6.17
N GLU A 69 12.56 7.27 6.04
CA GLU A 69 13.60 6.26 5.82
C GLU A 69 14.00 6.14 4.33
N LYS A 70 13.54 7.08 3.49
CA LYS A 70 13.83 7.18 2.05
C LYS A 70 13.37 5.95 1.25
N ARG A 71 12.29 5.35 1.67
CA ARG A 71 11.60 4.29 0.95
C ARG A 71 10.34 4.84 0.30
N PRO A 72 10.31 5.07 -1.03
CA PRO A 72 9.08 5.36 -1.74
C PRO A 72 8.10 4.21 -1.56
N ILE A 73 6.81 4.55 -1.49
CA ILE A 73 5.75 3.58 -1.20
C ILE A 73 5.02 3.27 -2.49
N LEU A 74 4.92 1.99 -2.85
CA LEU A 74 3.94 1.55 -3.82
C LEU A 74 2.58 1.49 -3.13
N TYR A 75 1.64 2.28 -3.64
CA TYR A 75 0.35 2.53 -3.02
C TYR A 75 -0.76 2.23 -4.02
N ASN A 76 -1.82 1.59 -3.58
CA ASN A 76 -2.99 1.35 -4.39
C ASN A 76 -4.24 1.96 -3.78
N GLY A 77 -5.21 2.20 -4.63
CA GLY A 77 -6.57 2.56 -4.25
C GLY A 77 -7.53 2.27 -5.39
N ALA A 78 -8.80 2.23 -5.08
CA ALA A 78 -9.86 2.11 -6.07
C ALA A 78 -10.77 3.35 -6.06
N SER A 79 -11.16 3.77 -7.25
CA SER A 79 -12.28 4.66 -7.47
C SER A 79 -13.58 3.85 -7.56
N LYS A 80 -14.68 4.48 -7.93
CA LYS A 80 -15.95 3.76 -8.22
C LYS A 80 -15.87 2.91 -9.50
N GLU A 81 -14.89 3.16 -10.35
CA GLU A 81 -14.79 2.57 -11.69
C GLU A 81 -13.64 1.58 -11.80
N VAL A 82 -12.46 1.96 -11.30
CA VAL A 82 -11.21 1.21 -11.49
C VAL A 82 -10.31 1.28 -10.27
N GLY A 83 -9.45 0.27 -10.10
CA GLY A 83 -8.28 0.33 -9.23
C GLY A 83 -7.09 0.98 -9.95
N HIS A 84 -6.20 1.58 -9.21
CA HIS A 84 -4.94 2.13 -9.72
C HIS A 84 -3.81 1.96 -8.72
N GLU A 85 -2.62 1.72 -9.25
CA GLU A 85 -1.39 1.63 -8.47
C GLU A 85 -0.48 2.82 -8.81
N PHE A 86 0.08 3.46 -7.80
CA PHE A 86 0.90 4.66 -7.93
C PHE A 86 1.94 4.74 -6.82
N VAL A 87 2.82 5.71 -6.89
CA VAL A 87 3.92 5.87 -5.92
C VAL A 87 3.70 7.10 -5.06
N LEU A 88 3.85 6.93 -3.73
CA LEU A 88 4.04 8.04 -2.82
C LEU A 88 5.55 8.23 -2.58
N ASP A 89 6.09 9.39 -2.90
CA ASP A 89 7.52 9.68 -2.82
C ASP A 89 7.87 10.89 -1.95
N GLY A 90 6.88 11.50 -1.30
CA GLY A 90 7.08 12.62 -0.40
C GLY A 90 5.82 13.03 0.35
N TYR A 91 5.98 13.96 1.29
CA TYR A 91 4.87 14.65 1.94
C TYR A 91 5.26 16.08 2.33
N ASP A 92 4.28 16.96 2.51
CA ASP A 92 4.49 18.33 2.91
C ASP A 92 4.18 18.57 4.41
N LYS A 93 4.38 19.80 4.87
CA LYS A 93 4.10 20.22 6.26
C LYS A 93 2.61 20.14 6.66
N ASN A 94 1.71 20.08 5.69
CA ASN A 94 0.27 19.99 5.90
C ASN A 94 -0.23 18.54 5.85
N ASN A 95 0.67 17.55 5.78
CA ASN A 95 0.39 16.13 5.63
C ASN A 95 -0.21 15.74 4.26
N LEU A 96 -0.06 16.59 3.24
CA LEU A 96 -0.37 16.20 1.89
C LEU A 96 0.74 15.29 1.36
N VAL A 97 0.38 14.16 0.78
CA VAL A 97 1.32 13.21 0.18
C VAL A 97 1.60 13.59 -1.26
N HIS A 98 2.87 13.56 -1.67
CA HIS A 98 3.24 13.71 -3.06
C HIS A 98 3.02 12.40 -3.79
N VAL A 99 2.26 12.45 -4.88
CA VAL A 99 1.86 11.30 -5.67
C VAL A 99 2.49 11.36 -7.06
N ASN A 100 3.15 10.29 -7.44
CA ASN A 100 3.52 9.99 -8.82
C ASN A 100 2.53 8.95 -9.37
N TRP A 101 1.62 9.40 -10.20
CA TRP A 101 0.54 8.56 -10.74
C TRP A 101 0.99 7.55 -11.80
N GLY A 102 2.25 7.60 -12.26
CA GLY A 102 2.72 6.72 -13.33
C GLY A 102 2.32 7.16 -14.75
N TRP A 103 1.72 8.34 -14.92
CA TRP A 103 1.25 8.86 -16.20
C TRP A 103 2.21 9.84 -16.84
N GLY A 104 3.51 9.55 -16.80
CA GLY A 104 4.54 10.39 -17.41
C GLY A 104 4.68 11.79 -16.77
N GLY A 105 4.32 11.91 -15.49
CA GLY A 105 4.31 13.17 -14.73
C GLY A 105 2.99 13.94 -14.78
N MET A 106 2.02 13.50 -15.59
CA MET A 106 0.72 14.14 -15.66
C MET A 106 -0.01 14.00 -14.30
N ASN A 107 -0.54 15.09 -13.81
CA ASN A 107 -1.23 15.23 -12.52
C ASN A 107 -0.40 14.87 -11.26
N ASN A 108 0.91 14.64 -11.37
CA ASN A 108 1.75 14.52 -10.19
C ASN A 108 1.61 15.77 -9.32
N GLY A 109 1.58 15.58 -8.00
CA GLY A 109 1.40 16.69 -7.07
C GLY A 109 1.09 16.22 -5.65
N TYR A 110 0.60 17.15 -4.84
CA TYR A 110 0.28 16.92 -3.44
C TYR A 110 -1.21 16.70 -3.24
N PHE A 111 -1.58 15.61 -2.57
CA PHE A 111 -2.96 15.21 -2.36
C PHE A 111 -3.22 14.86 -0.90
N GLU A 112 -4.45 15.06 -0.48
CA GLU A 112 -4.93 14.52 0.79
C GLU A 112 -5.10 12.99 0.65
N ILE A 113 -4.49 12.22 1.53
CA ILE A 113 -4.49 10.75 1.44
C ILE A 113 -5.90 10.14 1.56
N ALA A 114 -6.84 10.90 2.11
CA ALA A 114 -8.23 10.47 2.20
C ALA A 114 -9.02 10.68 0.89
N SER A 115 -8.52 11.50 -0.05
CA SER A 115 -9.23 11.76 -1.29
C SER A 115 -8.51 11.24 -2.54
N LEU A 116 -7.19 11.47 -2.68
CA LEU A 116 -6.35 10.99 -3.79
C LEU A 116 -7.04 11.15 -5.16
N GLU A 117 -7.50 12.37 -5.44
CA GLU A 117 -8.36 12.68 -6.58
C GLU A 117 -7.61 13.52 -7.62
N PRO A 118 -7.03 12.92 -8.67
CA PRO A 118 -6.45 13.66 -9.78
C PRO A 118 -7.52 14.32 -10.64
N THR A 119 -7.25 15.51 -11.15
CA THR A 119 -8.21 16.28 -11.97
C THR A 119 -8.50 15.66 -13.34
N SER A 120 -7.58 14.84 -13.85
CA SER A 120 -7.69 14.18 -15.15
C SER A 120 -6.89 12.87 -15.14
N PRO A 121 -7.53 11.73 -14.81
CA PRO A 121 -6.87 10.43 -14.83
C PRO A 121 -6.26 10.11 -16.19
N GLY A 122 -5.10 9.44 -16.16
CA GLY A 122 -4.44 8.93 -17.37
C GLY A 122 -4.95 7.56 -17.79
N ILE A 123 -4.20 6.89 -18.67
CA ILE A 123 -4.55 5.55 -19.16
C ILE A 123 -4.70 4.59 -17.97
N GLY A 124 -5.80 3.85 -17.95
CA GLY A 124 -6.14 2.90 -16.87
C GLY A 124 -6.68 3.56 -15.60
N GLY A 125 -6.75 4.88 -15.51
CA GLY A 125 -7.18 5.61 -14.31
C GLY A 125 -8.68 5.87 -14.20
N GLY A 126 -9.51 5.36 -15.11
CA GLY A 126 -10.95 5.63 -15.14
C GLY A 126 -11.29 7.02 -15.67
N SER A 127 -12.47 7.51 -15.34
CA SER A 127 -12.92 8.86 -15.73
C SER A 127 -12.67 9.89 -14.62
N SER A 128 -12.62 11.18 -15.00
CA SER A 128 -12.52 12.27 -14.03
C SER A 128 -13.78 12.43 -13.13
N MET A 129 -14.85 11.72 -13.45
CA MET A 129 -16.08 11.67 -12.65
C MET A 129 -16.14 10.47 -11.70
N GLY A 130 -15.16 9.57 -11.76
CA GLY A 130 -15.09 8.38 -10.91
C GLY A 130 -14.78 8.66 -9.44
N GLY A 131 -14.43 9.88 -9.10
CA GLY A 131 -13.97 10.29 -7.78
C GLY A 131 -12.51 9.89 -7.54
N GLY A 132 -12.02 10.11 -6.31
CA GLY A 132 -10.67 9.72 -5.91
C GLY A 132 -10.51 8.22 -5.68
N TYR A 133 -9.27 7.79 -5.53
CA TYR A 133 -8.90 6.41 -5.19
C TYR A 133 -9.00 6.16 -3.69
N ILE A 134 -10.23 6.25 -3.18
CA ILE A 134 -10.54 6.24 -1.74
C ILE A 134 -10.94 4.88 -1.19
N PHE A 135 -11.25 3.91 -2.07
CA PHE A 135 -11.63 2.56 -1.68
C PHE A 135 -10.44 1.62 -1.77
N ASP A 136 -10.48 0.55 -1.00
CA ASP A 136 -9.51 -0.57 -1.03
C ASP A 136 -8.04 -0.10 -1.02
N GLN A 137 -7.78 0.96 -0.25
CA GLN A 137 -6.43 1.52 -0.15
C GLN A 137 -5.50 0.54 0.55
N GLY A 138 -4.31 0.43 0.00
CA GLY A 138 -3.22 -0.36 0.55
C GLY A 138 -1.86 0.18 0.16
N MET A 139 -0.83 -0.33 0.80
CA MET A 139 0.55 0.06 0.50
C MET A 139 1.52 -1.09 0.77
N ILE A 140 2.65 -1.06 0.06
CA ILE A 140 3.79 -1.92 0.37
C ILE A 140 4.76 -1.13 1.24
N ILE A 141 5.08 -1.68 2.40
CA ILE A 141 6.04 -1.14 3.36
C ILE A 141 7.34 -1.95 3.39
N GLY A 142 8.42 -1.35 3.88
CA GLY A 142 9.72 -2.02 3.99
C GLY A 142 10.44 -2.19 2.65
N MET A 143 10.10 -1.41 1.62
CA MET A 143 10.66 -1.53 0.27
C MET A 143 12.13 -1.07 0.25
N GLN A 144 13.04 -2.03 0.30
CA GLN A 144 14.50 -1.79 0.27
C GLN A 144 15.23 -3.03 -0.23
N PRO A 145 16.46 -2.90 -0.73
CA PRO A 145 17.30 -4.04 -1.06
C PRO A 145 17.51 -4.96 0.13
N GLU A 146 17.77 -6.25 -0.12
CA GLU A 146 18.09 -7.20 0.94
C GLU A 146 19.33 -6.75 1.70
N SER A 147 19.25 -6.69 3.04
CA SER A 147 20.38 -6.40 3.92
C SER A 147 20.25 -7.23 5.20
N GLU A 148 21.38 -7.55 5.82
CA GLU A 148 21.43 -8.43 7.00
C GLU A 148 20.83 -7.83 8.28
N SER A 149 20.40 -6.56 8.31
CA SER A 149 20.12 -5.83 9.55
C SER A 149 18.72 -5.22 9.69
N THR A 150 17.71 -5.69 8.97
CA THR A 150 16.38 -5.06 9.03
C THR A 150 15.47 -5.72 10.05
N SER A 151 14.98 -4.94 11.02
CA SER A 151 13.88 -5.35 11.88
C SER A 151 12.53 -5.08 11.18
N TYR A 152 11.66 -6.05 11.21
CA TYR A 152 10.31 -5.99 10.64
C TYR A 152 9.25 -5.81 11.71
N THR A 153 8.24 -5.01 11.42
CA THR A 153 7.05 -4.89 12.27
C THR A 153 5.89 -5.60 11.61
N SER A 154 5.48 -6.72 12.17
CA SER A 154 4.27 -7.41 11.73
C SER A 154 3.03 -6.72 12.27
N TYR A 155 2.02 -6.58 11.43
CA TYR A 155 0.71 -6.08 11.82
C TYR A 155 -0.28 -7.24 11.89
N PHE A 156 -1.07 -7.26 12.96
CA PHE A 156 -2.08 -8.29 13.18
C PHE A 156 -3.44 -7.67 13.45
N SER A 157 -4.50 -8.27 12.94
CA SER A 157 -5.87 -7.98 13.37
C SER A 157 -6.37 -9.03 14.34
N LEU A 158 -7.16 -8.57 15.29
CA LEU A 158 -7.89 -9.42 16.22
C LEU A 158 -9.38 -9.32 15.88
N SER A 159 -10.03 -10.44 15.63
CA SER A 159 -11.49 -10.50 15.51
C SER A 159 -12.11 -11.12 16.74
N GLU A 160 -13.36 -10.73 17.02
CA GLU A 160 -14.15 -11.23 18.15
C GLU A 160 -13.40 -11.20 19.49
N LEU A 161 -12.89 -10.01 19.86
CA LEU A 161 -12.31 -9.84 21.18
C LEU A 161 -13.38 -10.00 22.25
N LYS A 162 -13.23 -11.00 23.11
CA LYS A 162 -14.13 -11.28 24.24
C LYS A 162 -13.44 -10.99 25.54
N ALA A 163 -14.08 -10.19 26.39
CA ALA A 163 -13.62 -9.98 27.74
C ALA A 163 -14.23 -11.04 28.66
N SER A 164 -13.48 -11.46 29.68
CA SER A 164 -13.96 -12.39 30.71
C SER A 164 -15.08 -11.83 31.58
N LYS A 165 -15.27 -10.50 31.51
CA LYS A 165 -16.29 -9.76 32.28
C LYS A 165 -16.98 -8.72 31.41
N SER A 166 -18.21 -8.34 31.77
CA SER A 166 -18.98 -7.27 31.12
C SER A 166 -18.84 -5.89 31.81
N SER A 167 -18.22 -5.85 33.00
CA SER A 167 -17.93 -4.61 33.76
C SER A 167 -16.55 -4.72 34.38
N PHE A 168 -15.83 -3.59 34.44
CA PHE A 168 -14.45 -3.52 34.90
C PHE A 168 -14.30 -2.46 36.00
N ASN A 169 -13.54 -2.79 37.03
CA ASN A 169 -13.13 -1.83 38.05
C ASN A 169 -11.70 -1.34 37.77
N GLN A 170 -11.40 -0.13 38.21
CA GLN A 170 -10.04 0.41 38.10
C GLN A 170 -9.08 -0.48 38.91
N ASN A 171 -7.91 -0.79 38.30
CA ASN A 171 -6.86 -1.66 38.85
C ASN A 171 -7.23 -3.15 39.02
N GLU A 172 -8.26 -3.63 38.34
CA GLU A 172 -8.60 -5.06 38.30
C GLU A 172 -8.03 -5.69 37.00
N SER A 173 -7.44 -6.89 37.16
CA SER A 173 -7.00 -7.68 35.99
C SER A 173 -8.15 -8.50 35.45
N TYR A 174 -8.20 -8.62 34.13
CA TYR A 174 -9.18 -9.45 33.40
C TYR A 174 -8.57 -10.02 32.13
N ASP A 175 -9.10 -11.13 31.70
CA ASP A 175 -8.63 -11.80 30.47
C ASP A 175 -9.39 -11.28 29.26
N LEU A 176 -8.64 -11.01 28.20
CA LEU A 176 -9.16 -10.77 26.86
C LEU A 176 -8.79 -11.96 25.97
N THR A 177 -9.78 -12.56 25.34
CA THR A 177 -9.60 -13.69 24.43
C THR A 177 -9.94 -13.27 23.02
N ALA A 178 -8.99 -13.41 22.11
CA ALA A 178 -9.25 -13.27 20.68
C ALA A 178 -9.70 -14.60 20.11
N VAL A 179 -10.76 -14.58 19.32
CA VAL A 179 -11.24 -15.79 18.62
C VAL A 179 -10.40 -16.04 17.38
N GLN A 180 -9.96 -14.99 16.71
CA GLN A 180 -9.11 -15.11 15.52
C GLN A 180 -8.04 -14.03 15.52
N LEU A 181 -6.81 -14.43 15.24
CA LEU A 181 -5.67 -13.57 14.93
C LEU A 181 -5.35 -13.70 13.45
N SER A 182 -5.41 -12.60 12.71
CA SER A 182 -5.06 -12.57 11.29
C SER A 182 -3.85 -11.70 11.08
N ASN A 183 -2.89 -12.18 10.30
CA ASN A 183 -1.75 -11.38 9.85
C ASN A 183 -2.25 -10.35 8.83
N MET A 184 -1.90 -9.09 9.06
CA MET A 184 -2.31 -7.94 8.24
C MET A 184 -1.27 -7.58 7.19
N THR A 185 -0.06 -8.12 7.34
CA THR A 185 0.96 -8.10 6.30
C THR A 185 0.87 -9.42 5.55
N SER A 186 0.66 -9.39 4.24
CA SER A 186 0.75 -10.60 3.42
C SER A 186 2.21 -11.04 3.39
N THR A 187 2.52 -12.05 4.20
CA THR A 187 3.73 -12.87 4.03
C THR A 187 3.23 -14.23 3.59
N PHE A 188 3.38 -14.55 2.33
CA PHE A 188 3.19 -15.90 1.80
C PHE A 188 4.49 -16.67 1.87
#